data_d429d38abd46a6e254fdb594ee1fc729
#
_entry.id   d429d38abd46a6e254fdb594ee1fc729
#
_cell.length_a   1.000
_cell.length_b   1.000
_cell.length_c   1.000
_cell.angle_alpha   90.00
_cell.angle_beta   90.00
_cell.angle_gamma   90.00
#
_symmetry.space_group_name_H-M   'P 1'
#
loop_
_entity.id
_entity.type
_entity.pdbx_description
1 polymer ?
#
loop_
_entity_poly.entity_id
_entity_poly.type
_entity_poly.pdbx_seq_one_letter_code
_entity_poly.pdbx_strand_id
1 'polypeptide(L)'
;MTKLFAIYGASGCGRSLMPVARQQLAREYYSSEIVFIDDALQEISEVNGHRAMNYQRFLNEVADAKSVQIAIANSRVREKIAQRLEADGISLWSIQADNVVLMDQAEIAAGAALSPFVSITSNIKIGKCFHANLYSYVEHDCVIGDFVTFAPGVKCNGNVHIHDHAYIGAGAMIKQGTPDQPLVIGAGAVVGMGAVVTKSVPAGATVVGNPACIVQPK
;
A
#
# COMPACT_ATOMS: atom_id res chain seq x y z
N MET A 1 -8.38 -27.75 -2.70
CA MET A 1 -7.92 -26.87 -1.59
C MET A 1 -8.72 -25.60 -1.64
N THR A 2 -9.48 -25.30 -0.59
CA THR A 2 -10.27 -24.08 -0.47
C THR A 2 -9.38 -22.93 0.03
N LYS A 3 -9.34 -21.83 -0.69
CA LYS A 3 -8.61 -20.63 -0.26
C LYS A 3 -9.60 -19.53 0.10
N LEU A 4 -9.37 -18.88 1.23
CA LEU A 4 -10.14 -17.72 1.67
C LEU A 4 -9.25 -16.48 1.62
N PHE A 5 -9.68 -15.52 0.83
CA PHE A 5 -9.02 -14.22 0.72
C PHE A 5 -9.79 -13.15 1.48
N ALA A 6 -9.08 -12.16 2.01
CA ALA A 6 -9.76 -11.05 2.66
C ALA A 6 -9.08 -9.71 2.39
N ILE A 7 -9.88 -8.65 2.42
CA ILE A 7 -9.41 -7.28 2.52
C ILE A 7 -9.71 -6.78 3.93
N TYR A 8 -8.66 -6.49 4.69
CA TYR A 8 -8.76 -5.94 6.03
C TYR A 8 -8.98 -4.42 5.97
N GLY A 9 -10.17 -3.99 6.30
CA GLY A 9 -10.70 -2.63 6.20
C GLY A 9 -11.81 -2.53 5.15
N ALA A 10 -13.05 -2.34 5.60
CA ALA A 10 -14.24 -2.23 4.74
C ALA A 10 -14.60 -0.77 4.36
N SER A 11 -13.70 0.19 4.61
CA SER A 11 -13.88 1.61 4.27
C SER A 11 -13.53 1.91 2.80
N GLY A 12 -13.35 3.18 2.45
CA GLY A 12 -13.12 3.64 1.08
C GLY A 12 -11.98 2.91 0.37
N CYS A 13 -10.82 2.74 1.01
CA CYS A 13 -9.68 2.04 0.43
C CYS A 13 -10.01 0.57 0.12
N GLY A 14 -10.55 -0.16 1.10
CA GLY A 14 -10.92 -1.57 0.90
C GLY A 14 -11.97 -1.75 -0.18
N ARG A 15 -13.00 -0.91 -0.20
CA ARG A 15 -14.04 -0.94 -1.25
C ARG A 15 -13.49 -0.65 -2.65
N SER A 16 -12.46 0.19 -2.75
CA SER A 16 -11.79 0.46 -4.02
C SER A 16 -10.89 -0.69 -4.47
N LEU A 17 -10.28 -1.42 -3.54
CA LEU A 17 -9.44 -2.58 -3.86
C LEU A 17 -10.24 -3.85 -4.15
N MET A 18 -11.45 -4.00 -3.61
CA MET A 18 -12.25 -5.22 -3.79
C MET A 18 -12.51 -5.59 -5.25
N PRO A 19 -12.91 -4.68 -6.16
CA PRO A 19 -13.04 -5.02 -7.58
C PRO A 19 -11.74 -5.49 -8.22
N VAL A 20 -10.61 -4.87 -7.86
CA VAL A 20 -9.29 -5.25 -8.36
C VAL A 20 -8.91 -6.66 -7.89
N ALA A 21 -9.10 -6.90 -6.59
CA ALA A 21 -8.86 -8.20 -5.96
C ALA A 21 -9.68 -9.32 -6.63
N ARG A 22 -10.96 -9.06 -6.88
CA ARG A 22 -11.85 -10.00 -7.55
C ARG A 22 -11.43 -10.30 -9.00
N GLN A 23 -10.97 -9.29 -9.73
CA GLN A 23 -10.44 -9.48 -11.09
C GLN A 23 -9.17 -10.34 -11.07
N GLN A 24 -8.24 -10.06 -10.15
CA GLN A 24 -7.03 -10.85 -9.97
C GLN A 24 -7.35 -12.31 -9.62
N LEU A 25 -8.24 -12.55 -8.64
CA LEU A 25 -8.61 -13.90 -8.24
C LEU A 25 -9.34 -14.69 -9.35
N ALA A 26 -10.15 -14.03 -10.14
CA ALA A 26 -10.85 -14.70 -11.26
C ALA A 26 -9.90 -15.31 -12.31
N ARG A 27 -8.66 -14.85 -12.38
CA ARG A 27 -7.63 -15.39 -13.27
C ARG A 27 -6.80 -16.50 -12.63
N GLU A 28 -6.54 -16.37 -11.34
CA GLU A 28 -5.62 -17.23 -10.62
C GLU A 28 -6.32 -18.43 -9.95
N TYR A 29 -7.60 -18.26 -9.55
CA TYR A 29 -8.33 -19.23 -8.73
C TYR A 29 -9.81 -19.32 -9.09
N TYR A 30 -10.26 -20.44 -9.64
CA TYR A 30 -11.65 -20.66 -10.06
C TYR A 30 -12.70 -20.77 -8.94
N SER A 31 -12.31 -20.96 -7.68
CA SER A 31 -13.26 -21.21 -6.57
C SER A 31 -12.82 -20.56 -5.26
N SER A 32 -12.30 -19.33 -5.31
CA SER A 32 -11.90 -18.60 -4.11
C SER A 32 -13.00 -17.65 -3.66
N GLU A 33 -13.27 -17.60 -2.36
CA GLU A 33 -14.11 -16.58 -1.75
C GLU A 33 -13.24 -15.40 -1.32
N ILE A 34 -13.79 -14.19 -1.45
CA ILE A 34 -13.17 -12.97 -0.94
C ILE A 34 -14.15 -12.22 -0.01
N VAL A 35 -13.69 -11.85 1.16
CA VAL A 35 -14.49 -11.18 2.19
C VAL A 35 -13.83 -9.88 2.68
N PHE A 36 -14.58 -9.04 3.38
CA PHE A 36 -14.00 -7.96 4.17
C PHE A 36 -13.76 -8.38 5.62
N ILE A 37 -12.69 -7.85 6.21
CA ILE A 37 -12.47 -7.88 7.65
C ILE A 37 -12.59 -6.45 8.16
N ASP A 38 -13.43 -6.23 9.19
CA ASP A 38 -13.56 -4.95 9.87
C ASP A 38 -13.87 -5.19 11.34
N ASP A 39 -12.94 -4.84 12.23
CA ASP A 39 -13.03 -5.12 13.66
C ASP A 39 -14.19 -4.35 14.37
N ALA A 40 -14.77 -3.35 13.73
CA ALA A 40 -15.96 -2.66 14.26
C ALA A 40 -17.23 -3.51 14.15
N LEU A 41 -17.23 -4.56 13.32
CA LEU A 41 -18.40 -5.41 13.12
C LEU A 41 -18.59 -6.39 14.29
N GLN A 42 -19.78 -6.38 14.87
CA GLN A 42 -20.16 -7.35 15.89
C GLN A 42 -20.71 -8.64 15.28
N GLU A 43 -21.34 -8.54 14.11
CA GLU A 43 -21.96 -9.64 13.39
C GLU A 43 -21.51 -9.67 11.93
N ILE A 44 -21.76 -10.80 11.25
CA ILE A 44 -21.53 -10.93 9.81
C ILE A 44 -22.52 -9.97 9.13
N SER A 45 -22.00 -9.16 8.23
CA SER A 45 -22.76 -8.20 7.44
C SER A 45 -22.35 -8.27 5.98
N GLU A 46 -22.86 -7.35 5.18
CA GLU A 46 -22.53 -7.24 3.76
C GLU A 46 -22.06 -5.83 3.44
N VAL A 47 -20.96 -5.72 2.66
CA VAL A 47 -20.45 -4.47 2.13
C VAL A 47 -20.27 -4.63 0.63
N ASN A 48 -21.03 -3.85 -0.16
CA ASN A 48 -21.02 -3.87 -1.62
C ASN A 48 -21.17 -5.29 -2.22
N GLY A 49 -22.06 -6.12 -1.66
CA GLY A 49 -22.31 -7.49 -2.14
C GLY A 49 -21.28 -8.52 -1.68
N HIS A 50 -20.39 -8.17 -0.75
CA HIS A 50 -19.40 -9.08 -0.18
C HIS A 50 -19.62 -9.27 1.33
N ARG A 51 -19.47 -10.52 1.79
CA ARG A 51 -19.49 -10.81 3.22
C ARG A 51 -18.44 -9.95 3.95
N ALA A 52 -18.82 -9.45 5.10
CA ALA A 52 -17.94 -8.68 5.99
C ALA A 52 -18.07 -9.20 7.42
N MET A 53 -16.95 -9.35 8.11
CA MET A 53 -16.90 -9.90 9.47
C MET A 53 -15.73 -9.31 10.24
N ASN A 54 -15.72 -9.47 11.56
CA ASN A 54 -14.53 -9.12 12.35
C ASN A 54 -13.43 -10.18 12.20
N TYR A 55 -12.24 -9.84 12.65
CA TYR A 55 -11.08 -10.70 12.50
C TYR A 55 -11.22 -12.05 13.22
N GLN A 56 -11.84 -12.08 14.40
CA GLN A 56 -12.02 -13.33 15.14
C GLN A 56 -12.93 -14.32 14.39
N ARG A 57 -13.98 -13.83 13.75
CA ARG A 57 -14.84 -14.66 12.89
C ARG A 57 -14.08 -15.16 11.66
N PHE A 58 -13.28 -14.30 11.04
CA PHE A 58 -12.43 -14.70 9.91
C PHE A 58 -11.45 -15.81 10.29
N LEU A 59 -10.86 -15.76 11.49
CA LEU A 59 -9.98 -16.84 11.98
C LEU A 59 -10.70 -18.19 12.08
N ASN A 60 -11.98 -18.17 12.43
CA ASN A 60 -12.80 -19.38 12.60
C ASN A 60 -13.39 -19.92 11.29
N GLU A 61 -13.31 -19.20 10.18
CA GLU A 61 -13.73 -19.70 8.87
C GLU A 61 -12.88 -20.92 8.46
N VAL A 62 -13.53 -21.93 7.90
CA VAL A 62 -12.86 -23.17 7.46
C VAL A 62 -12.27 -22.94 6.06
N ALA A 63 -10.95 -22.98 5.97
CA ALA A 63 -10.22 -22.92 4.70
C ALA A 63 -8.84 -23.57 4.86
N ASP A 64 -8.34 -24.17 3.78
CA ASP A 64 -7.00 -24.78 3.75
C ASP A 64 -5.88 -23.73 3.80
N ALA A 65 -6.14 -22.55 3.28
CA ALA A 65 -5.23 -21.40 3.34
C ALA A 65 -6.00 -20.07 3.42
N LYS A 66 -5.45 -19.13 4.15
CA LYS A 66 -5.97 -17.76 4.29
C LYS A 66 -4.93 -16.74 3.86
N SER A 67 -5.36 -15.73 3.10
CA SER A 67 -4.50 -14.65 2.64
C SER A 67 -5.21 -13.31 2.78
N VAL A 68 -4.50 -12.30 3.28
CA VAL A 68 -5.09 -11.00 3.64
C VAL A 68 -4.32 -9.85 3.02
N GLN A 69 -5.03 -8.95 2.36
CA GLN A 69 -4.57 -7.62 1.99
C GLN A 69 -5.04 -6.61 3.04
N ILE A 70 -4.14 -5.77 3.53
CA ILE A 70 -4.49 -4.77 4.55
C ILE A 70 -4.76 -3.43 3.86
N ALA A 71 -6.03 -3.00 3.83
CA ALA A 71 -6.48 -1.76 3.19
C ALA A 71 -6.66 -0.61 4.21
N ILE A 72 -5.72 -0.45 5.11
CA ILE A 72 -5.72 0.58 6.16
C ILE A 72 -4.69 1.65 5.83
N ALA A 73 -5.13 2.91 5.74
CA ALA A 73 -4.27 4.04 5.37
C ALA A 73 -3.19 4.36 6.43
N ASN A 74 -3.54 4.25 7.72
CA ASN A 74 -2.58 4.47 8.79
C ASN A 74 -1.50 3.37 8.81
N SER A 75 -0.27 3.74 8.52
CA SER A 75 0.86 2.81 8.37
C SER A 75 1.19 2.05 9.65
N ARG A 76 1.05 2.68 10.82
CA ARG A 76 1.30 2.03 12.11
C ARG A 76 0.22 1.03 12.50
N VAL A 77 -1.03 1.31 12.15
CA VAL A 77 -2.13 0.34 12.31
C VAL A 77 -1.94 -0.80 11.33
N ARG A 78 -1.54 -0.52 10.09
CA ARG A 78 -1.24 -1.52 9.07
C ARG A 78 -0.11 -2.47 9.50
N GLU A 79 0.95 -1.93 10.11
CA GLU A 79 2.05 -2.72 10.68
C GLU A 79 1.57 -3.66 11.80
N LYS A 80 0.79 -3.15 12.77
CA LYS A 80 0.24 -3.98 13.86
C LYS A 80 -0.63 -5.12 13.34
N ILE A 81 -1.45 -4.84 12.31
CA ILE A 81 -2.27 -5.87 11.67
C ILE A 81 -1.39 -6.89 10.96
N ALA A 82 -0.34 -6.47 10.23
CA ALA A 82 0.59 -7.37 9.55
C ALA A 82 1.29 -8.31 10.54
N GLN A 83 1.77 -7.78 11.66
CA GLN A 83 2.38 -8.58 12.74
C GLN A 83 1.38 -9.59 13.34
N ARG A 84 0.12 -9.18 13.54
CA ARG A 84 -0.94 -10.07 14.02
C ARG A 84 -1.23 -11.20 13.04
N LEU A 85 -1.34 -10.89 11.74
CA LEU A 85 -1.54 -11.88 10.68
C LEU A 85 -0.38 -12.89 10.64
N GLU A 86 0.86 -12.41 10.73
CA GLU A 86 2.06 -13.24 10.75
C GLU A 86 2.07 -14.19 11.96
N ALA A 87 1.72 -13.69 13.15
CA ALA A 87 1.62 -14.50 14.37
C ALA A 87 0.54 -15.60 14.27
N ASP A 88 -0.54 -15.33 13.55
CA ASP A 88 -1.63 -16.29 13.30
C ASP A 88 -1.38 -17.18 12.07
N GLY A 89 -0.21 -17.11 11.43
CA GLY A 89 0.17 -17.91 10.26
C GLY A 89 -0.58 -17.56 8.98
N ILE A 90 -1.15 -16.34 8.90
CA ILE A 90 -1.90 -15.84 7.75
C ILE A 90 -0.97 -15.08 6.80
N SER A 91 -0.99 -15.43 5.52
CA SER A 91 -0.13 -14.80 4.53
C SER A 91 -0.60 -13.40 4.14
N LEU A 92 0.34 -12.47 4.02
CA LEU A 92 0.08 -11.18 3.38
C LEU A 92 -0.14 -11.38 1.87
N TRP A 93 -1.23 -10.85 1.37
CA TRP A 93 -1.59 -10.93 -0.03
C TRP A 93 -1.36 -9.60 -0.73
N SER A 94 -0.70 -9.64 -1.90
CA SER A 94 -0.53 -8.45 -2.74
C SER A 94 -1.64 -8.38 -3.79
N ILE A 95 -2.27 -7.22 -3.91
CA ILE A 95 -3.29 -6.93 -4.93
C ILE A 95 -2.69 -5.99 -5.97
N GLN A 96 -2.83 -6.37 -7.24
CA GLN A 96 -2.36 -5.60 -8.38
C GLN A 96 -3.44 -5.49 -9.45
N ALA A 97 -3.72 -4.28 -9.89
CA ALA A 97 -4.61 -4.07 -11.02
C ALA A 97 -3.96 -4.49 -12.34
N ASP A 98 -4.79 -4.89 -13.31
CA ASP A 98 -4.35 -5.43 -14.60
C ASP A 98 -3.53 -4.45 -15.44
N ASN A 99 -3.79 -3.17 -15.25
CA ASN A 99 -3.15 -2.08 -15.98
C ASN A 99 -2.01 -1.41 -15.19
N VAL A 100 -1.49 -2.11 -14.18
CA VAL A 100 -0.22 -1.76 -13.54
C VAL A 100 0.92 -2.13 -14.47
N VAL A 101 1.85 -1.23 -14.66
CA VAL A 101 3.08 -1.47 -15.43
C VAL A 101 4.22 -1.77 -14.46
N LEU A 102 4.79 -2.96 -14.56
CA LEU A 102 6.03 -3.34 -13.88
C LEU A 102 7.11 -3.54 -14.93
N MET A 103 8.25 -2.89 -14.76
CA MET A 103 9.41 -3.02 -15.64
C MET A 103 10.48 -3.94 -15.02
N ASP A 104 11.66 -3.97 -15.62
CA ASP A 104 12.72 -4.90 -15.27
C ASP A 104 13.30 -4.65 -13.87
N GLN A 105 13.61 -5.73 -13.15
CA GLN A 105 14.24 -5.70 -11.83
C GLN A 105 13.45 -4.91 -10.78
N ALA A 106 12.12 -4.94 -10.85
CA ALA A 106 11.24 -4.43 -9.80
C ALA A 106 10.98 -5.53 -8.76
N GLU A 107 11.55 -5.38 -7.57
CA GLU A 107 11.36 -6.28 -6.42
C GLU A 107 10.34 -5.66 -5.47
N ILE A 108 9.20 -6.33 -5.25
CA ILE A 108 8.12 -5.83 -4.40
C ILE A 108 7.80 -6.89 -3.34
N ALA A 109 7.93 -6.51 -2.07
CA ALA A 109 7.63 -7.40 -0.95
C ALA A 109 6.12 -7.63 -0.77
N ALA A 110 5.76 -8.64 0.05
CA ALA A 110 4.38 -9.06 0.25
C ALA A 110 3.47 -7.95 0.83
N GLY A 111 2.18 -8.05 0.55
CA GLY A 111 1.16 -7.14 1.06
C GLY A 111 1.05 -5.82 0.30
N ALA A 112 1.63 -5.70 -0.88
CA ALA A 112 1.50 -4.50 -1.71
C ALA A 112 0.07 -4.33 -2.26
N ALA A 113 -0.41 -3.08 -2.31
CA ALA A 113 -1.64 -2.70 -2.98
C ALA A 113 -1.31 -1.74 -4.13
N LEU A 114 -1.37 -2.25 -5.36
CA LEU A 114 -1.08 -1.49 -6.57
C LEU A 114 -2.40 -1.21 -7.32
N SER A 115 -2.88 0.02 -7.19
CA SER A 115 -4.12 0.48 -7.81
C SER A 115 -3.99 0.64 -9.33
N PRO A 116 -5.11 0.77 -10.08
CA PRO A 116 -5.07 1.04 -11.51
C PRO A 116 -4.16 2.20 -11.93
N PHE A 117 -3.45 2.01 -13.05
CA PHE A 117 -2.53 2.97 -13.66
C PHE A 117 -1.28 3.32 -12.83
N VAL A 118 -0.90 2.46 -11.88
CA VAL A 118 0.40 2.55 -11.21
C VAL A 118 1.49 2.07 -12.15
N SER A 119 2.63 2.76 -12.16
CA SER A 119 3.81 2.36 -12.93
C SER A 119 5.02 2.27 -12.02
N ILE A 120 5.69 1.11 -12.01
CA ILE A 120 6.93 0.85 -11.30
C ILE A 120 7.97 0.54 -12.37
N THR A 121 8.97 1.42 -12.52
CA THR A 121 9.97 1.28 -13.58
C THR A 121 11.10 0.31 -13.18
N SER A 122 12.33 0.52 -13.60
CA SER A 122 13.38 -0.50 -13.46
C SER A 122 14.29 -0.28 -12.24
N ASN A 123 14.87 -1.37 -11.72
CA ASN A 123 15.84 -1.40 -10.62
C ASN A 123 15.28 -0.84 -9.32
N ILE A 124 14.10 -1.27 -8.93
CA ILE A 124 13.36 -0.73 -7.79
C ILE A 124 13.20 -1.79 -6.70
N LYS A 125 13.39 -1.40 -5.44
CA LYS A 125 13.11 -2.24 -4.28
C LYS A 125 12.02 -1.61 -3.43
N ILE A 126 10.95 -2.38 -3.16
CA ILE A 126 9.80 -1.93 -2.38
C ILE A 126 9.56 -2.89 -1.23
N GLY A 127 9.48 -2.35 -0.03
CA GLY A 127 9.22 -3.08 1.21
C GLY A 127 7.78 -3.57 1.35
N LYS A 128 7.49 -4.17 2.52
CA LYS A 128 6.20 -4.81 2.84
C LYS A 128 5.06 -3.79 2.90
N CYS A 129 3.87 -4.24 2.52
CA CYS A 129 2.62 -3.50 2.67
C CYS A 129 2.66 -2.08 2.07
N PHE A 130 3.33 -1.93 0.93
CA PHE A 130 3.34 -0.69 0.17
C PHE A 130 1.98 -0.44 -0.46
N HIS A 131 1.47 0.78 -0.34
CA HIS A 131 0.25 1.21 -1.02
C HIS A 131 0.57 2.25 -2.09
N ALA A 132 0.33 1.94 -3.34
CA ALA A 132 0.33 2.88 -4.45
C ALA A 132 -1.09 3.08 -4.98
N ASN A 133 -1.65 4.27 -4.74
CA ASN A 133 -2.96 4.62 -5.24
C ASN A 133 -2.91 5.04 -6.72
N LEU A 134 -4.10 5.21 -7.30
CA LEU A 134 -4.35 5.51 -8.72
C LEU A 134 -3.35 6.51 -9.31
N TYR A 135 -2.85 6.22 -10.52
CA TYR A 135 -1.98 7.11 -11.30
C TYR A 135 -0.65 7.51 -10.64
N SER A 136 -0.19 6.75 -9.63
CA SER A 136 1.12 6.99 -9.03
C SER A 136 2.22 6.27 -9.80
N TYR A 137 3.45 6.79 -9.74
CA TYR A 137 4.59 6.07 -10.28
C TYR A 137 5.84 6.15 -9.39
N VAL A 138 6.71 5.15 -9.58
CA VAL A 138 8.06 5.10 -9.04
C VAL A 138 9.03 4.93 -10.22
N GLU A 139 9.90 5.91 -10.41
CA GLU A 139 10.95 5.89 -11.43
C GLU A 139 12.17 5.07 -10.96
N HIS A 140 13.10 4.87 -11.87
CA HIS A 140 14.28 4.00 -11.78
C HIS A 140 15.15 4.23 -10.53
N ASP A 141 15.80 3.16 -10.08
CA ASP A 141 16.81 3.17 -9.02
C ASP A 141 16.31 3.72 -7.68
N CYS A 142 15.03 3.48 -7.37
CA CYS A 142 14.39 3.89 -6.11
C CYS A 142 14.40 2.76 -5.09
N VAL A 143 14.49 3.13 -3.81
CA VAL A 143 14.32 2.23 -2.67
C VAL A 143 13.20 2.75 -1.79
N ILE A 144 12.15 1.94 -1.64
CA ILE A 144 10.96 2.27 -0.83
C ILE A 144 10.91 1.31 0.36
N GLY A 145 10.83 1.84 1.57
CA GLY A 145 10.74 1.06 2.80
C GLY A 145 9.38 0.41 3.04
N ASP A 146 9.24 -0.18 4.22
CA ASP A 146 8.03 -0.87 4.65
C ASP A 146 6.90 0.12 4.98
N PHE A 147 5.67 -0.27 4.73
CA PHE A 147 4.45 0.46 5.09
C PHE A 147 4.34 1.88 4.51
N VAL A 148 5.07 2.19 3.46
CA VAL A 148 4.97 3.46 2.75
C VAL A 148 3.63 3.55 2.01
N THR A 149 3.06 4.76 1.97
CA THR A 149 1.80 5.03 1.25
C THR A 149 1.99 6.15 0.25
N PHE A 150 1.67 5.88 -1.01
CA PHE A 150 1.46 6.88 -2.04
C PHE A 150 -0.03 7.12 -2.21
N ALA A 151 -0.49 8.33 -1.93
CA ALA A 151 -1.83 8.78 -2.27
C ALA A 151 -1.97 8.95 -3.81
N PRO A 152 -3.19 9.17 -4.36
CA PRO A 152 -3.37 9.23 -5.81
C PRO A 152 -2.48 10.27 -6.50
N GLY A 153 -1.91 9.90 -7.65
CA GLY A 153 -1.15 10.80 -8.53
C GLY A 153 0.23 11.19 -8.01
N VAL A 154 0.82 10.45 -7.08
CA VAL A 154 2.19 10.69 -6.61
C VAL A 154 3.19 10.42 -7.72
N LYS A 155 4.15 11.34 -7.88
CA LYS A 155 5.23 11.30 -8.88
C LYS A 155 6.57 11.20 -8.18
N CYS A 156 7.10 9.97 -8.06
CA CYS A 156 8.40 9.70 -7.48
C CYS A 156 9.41 9.50 -8.61
N ASN A 157 10.27 10.49 -8.84
CA ASN A 157 11.30 10.41 -9.87
C ASN A 157 12.50 9.55 -9.42
N GLY A 158 13.48 9.34 -10.31
CA GLY A 158 14.56 8.40 -10.11
C GLY A 158 15.53 8.71 -8.96
N ASN A 159 16.22 7.69 -8.45
CA ASN A 159 17.21 7.79 -7.38
C ASN A 159 16.64 8.45 -6.10
N VAL A 160 15.46 8.00 -5.65
CA VAL A 160 14.82 8.45 -4.42
C VAL A 160 14.77 7.29 -3.42
N HIS A 161 15.18 7.55 -2.18
CA HIS A 161 15.05 6.61 -1.07
C HIS A 161 13.97 7.08 -0.11
N ILE A 162 12.90 6.32 0.03
CA ILE A 162 11.79 6.60 0.94
C ILE A 162 11.83 5.57 2.06
N HIS A 163 12.01 6.03 3.30
CA HIS A 163 12.08 5.15 4.45
C HIS A 163 10.69 4.77 4.97
N ASP A 164 10.67 3.80 5.89
CA ASP A 164 9.46 3.18 6.42
C ASP A 164 8.42 4.18 6.90
N HIS A 165 7.14 3.83 6.73
CA HIS A 165 6.00 4.60 7.20
C HIS A 165 5.82 5.99 6.61
N ALA A 166 6.62 6.39 5.62
CA ALA A 166 6.42 7.68 4.98
C ALA A 166 5.06 7.72 4.26
N TYR A 167 4.41 8.88 4.33
CA TYR A 167 3.16 9.15 3.61
C TYR A 167 3.39 10.24 2.58
N ILE A 168 3.11 9.93 1.33
CA ILE A 168 3.23 10.87 0.21
C ILE A 168 1.83 11.25 -0.26
N GLY A 169 1.47 12.50 -0.05
CA GLY A 169 0.15 13.06 -0.31
C GLY A 169 -0.21 13.13 -1.79
N ALA A 170 -1.51 13.20 -2.07
CA ALA A 170 -2.04 13.19 -3.43
C ALA A 170 -1.42 14.27 -4.32
N GLY A 171 -0.98 13.87 -5.52
CA GLY A 171 -0.39 14.79 -6.49
C GLY A 171 0.99 15.33 -6.09
N ALA A 172 1.59 14.87 -5.01
CA ALA A 172 2.95 15.29 -4.65
C ALA A 172 3.97 14.83 -5.70
N MET A 173 4.99 15.65 -5.93
CA MET A 173 6.05 15.42 -6.88
C MET A 173 7.41 15.44 -6.16
N ILE A 174 8.19 14.38 -6.29
CA ILE A 174 9.50 14.25 -5.69
C ILE A 174 10.55 14.38 -6.78
N LYS A 175 11.44 15.36 -6.66
CA LYS A 175 12.55 15.58 -7.58
C LYS A 175 13.47 14.36 -7.57
N GLN A 176 14.05 14.03 -8.72
CA GLN A 176 15.06 12.98 -8.81
C GLN A 176 16.32 13.33 -8.00
N GLY A 177 16.92 12.30 -7.38
CA GLY A 177 18.28 12.35 -6.86
C GLY A 177 19.33 11.98 -7.92
N THR A 178 20.49 11.57 -7.48
CA THR A 178 21.54 10.97 -8.32
C THR A 178 22.04 9.67 -7.65
N PRO A 179 22.72 8.78 -8.37
CA PRO A 179 23.29 7.56 -7.77
C PRO A 179 24.17 7.85 -6.55
N ASP A 180 24.97 8.91 -6.60
CA ASP A 180 25.89 9.29 -5.52
C ASP A 180 25.21 10.12 -4.40
N GLN A 181 24.08 10.75 -4.71
CA GLN A 181 23.30 11.59 -3.79
C GLN A 181 21.79 11.37 -4.00
N PRO A 182 21.23 10.24 -3.54
CA PRO A 182 19.80 10.02 -3.64
C PRO A 182 19.03 11.06 -2.82
N LEU A 183 17.86 11.46 -3.30
CA LEU A 183 16.95 12.27 -2.50
C LEU A 183 16.27 11.37 -1.46
N VAL A 184 16.34 11.75 -0.18
CA VAL A 184 15.85 10.92 0.93
C VAL A 184 14.58 11.50 1.53
N ILE A 185 13.55 10.67 1.67
CA ILE A 185 12.38 10.93 2.51
C ILE A 185 12.50 10.08 3.77
N GLY A 186 12.70 10.71 4.91
CA GLY A 186 12.96 10.02 6.17
C GLY A 186 11.77 9.22 6.70
N ALA A 187 12.03 8.27 7.61
CA ALA A 187 11.00 7.40 8.17
C ALA A 187 9.88 8.20 8.84
N GLY A 188 8.63 7.82 8.58
CA GLY A 188 7.45 8.49 9.13
C GLY A 188 7.25 9.94 8.65
N ALA A 189 8.01 10.41 7.67
CA ALA A 189 7.81 11.73 7.11
C ALA A 189 6.47 11.82 6.36
N VAL A 190 5.87 13.01 6.37
CA VAL A 190 4.62 13.31 5.67
C VAL A 190 4.88 14.37 4.61
N VAL A 191 4.68 14.00 3.36
CA VAL A 191 4.65 14.94 2.24
C VAL A 191 3.20 15.31 1.97
N GLY A 192 2.85 16.58 2.14
CA GLY A 192 1.49 17.07 1.93
C GLY A 192 1.04 16.98 0.47
N MET A 193 -0.29 17.01 0.26
CA MET A 193 -0.85 16.97 -1.08
C MET A 193 -0.33 18.13 -1.96
N GLY A 194 -0.03 17.83 -3.22
CA GLY A 194 0.46 18.82 -4.20
C GLY A 194 1.85 19.39 -3.90
N ALA A 195 2.56 18.88 -2.90
CA ALA A 195 3.90 19.36 -2.57
C ALA A 195 4.93 18.99 -3.64
N VAL A 196 5.86 19.93 -3.92
CA VAL A 196 7.01 19.71 -4.81
C VAL A 196 8.28 19.61 -4.00
N VAL A 197 8.69 18.38 -3.73
CA VAL A 197 9.86 18.06 -2.90
C VAL A 197 11.13 18.19 -3.73
N THR A 198 11.98 19.16 -3.40
CA THR A 198 13.22 19.46 -4.11
C THR A 198 14.48 19.14 -3.29
N LYS A 199 14.33 18.81 -2.00
CA LYS A 199 15.40 18.47 -1.05
C LYS A 199 14.96 17.30 -0.18
N SER A 200 15.91 16.60 0.41
CA SER A 200 15.63 15.52 1.37
C SER A 200 14.79 16.02 2.56
N VAL A 201 13.89 15.15 3.03
CA VAL A 201 12.95 15.42 4.12
C VAL A 201 13.38 14.62 5.35
N PRO A 202 13.62 15.26 6.52
CA PRO A 202 13.98 14.55 7.73
C PRO A 202 12.91 13.56 8.20
N ALA A 203 13.32 12.54 8.97
CA ALA A 203 12.40 11.60 9.59
C ALA A 203 11.37 12.33 10.47
N GLY A 204 10.10 11.90 10.38
CA GLY A 204 8.98 12.46 11.14
C GLY A 204 8.56 13.88 10.74
N ALA A 205 9.27 14.53 9.82
CA ALA A 205 8.93 15.89 9.40
C ALA A 205 7.70 15.88 8.48
N THR A 206 6.89 16.96 8.57
CA THR A 206 5.83 17.25 7.59
C THR A 206 6.28 18.38 6.69
N VAL A 207 6.18 18.18 5.36
CA VAL A 207 6.49 19.19 4.36
C VAL A 207 5.30 19.46 3.46
N VAL A 208 5.11 20.73 3.08
CA VAL A 208 4.03 21.16 2.18
C VAL A 208 4.50 22.27 1.23
N GLY A 209 3.81 22.45 0.14
CA GLY A 209 3.98 23.58 -0.77
C GLY A 209 4.91 23.32 -1.96
N ASN A 210 5.14 24.38 -2.74
CA ASN A 210 6.03 24.38 -3.91
C ASN A 210 6.93 25.64 -3.86
N PRO A 211 8.25 25.48 -3.59
CA PRO A 211 8.91 24.25 -3.14
C PRO A 211 8.43 23.80 -1.75
N ALA A 212 8.53 22.50 -1.48
CA ALA A 212 8.10 21.93 -0.20
C ALA A 212 8.99 22.42 0.94
N CYS A 213 8.35 22.93 2.01
CA CYS A 213 9.00 23.42 3.22
C CYS A 213 8.45 22.70 4.46
N ILE A 214 9.27 22.55 5.49
CA ILE A 214 8.88 21.93 6.75
C ILE A 214 7.82 22.81 7.43
N VAL A 215 6.69 22.17 7.80
CA VAL A 215 5.67 22.81 8.63
C VAL A 215 6.08 22.66 10.09
N GLN A 216 6.22 23.78 10.81
CA GLN A 216 6.40 23.73 12.25
C GLN A 216 5.07 23.38 12.94
N PRO A 217 5.07 22.46 13.92
CA PRO A 217 3.87 22.23 14.73
C PRO A 217 3.47 23.56 15.39
N LYS A 218 2.15 23.85 15.31
CA LYS A 218 1.56 24.97 16.06
C LYS A 218 1.49 24.63 17.54
#